data_72cb6fb13e6899c4dec44e0776f228fe
#
_entry.id   72cb6fb13e6899c4dec44e0776f228fe
#
_cell.length_a   1.000
_cell.length_b   1.000
_cell.length_c   1.000
_cell.angle_alpha   90.00
_cell.angle_beta   90.00
_cell.angle_gamma   90.00
#
_symmetry.space_group_name_H-M   'P 1'
#
loop_
_entity.id
_entity.type
_entity.pdbx_description
1 polymer ?
#
loop_
_entity_poly.entity_id
_entity_poly.type
_entity_poly.pdbx_seq_one_letter_code
_entity_poly.pdbx_strand_id
1 'polypeptide(L)'
;MNQKRIDKIGVAAVVDYFCRMGHIDPLIAFDDKRAVWDGDIDIYKKCDSCSKEDIEFTLRVQVKSSECKSNSFNTYVTHSINIHDLELYKNNGGTLLIKVLISKNKAQLYFAYLGKVKINNLINDISEKQQTKDIRCYKAPKEYKELYSQLRTMYLQRIHNLITFDELRDKDGWSFNVTTGPIEKDANPLDWFATNYTDILVKLPGISEQFYLSAGPALLFTNQKVNKAVTVNGVEYFKEVNIGNNSKGHIISIDNFLIYQYNDFSQDKQNGTKIDVDITPSSKYVDEYLIQLRFLNAVFEHKYFNIGEVRLDAPLNNITEKERNTIKSEIRFFERTVTFFERLGLSSHFNFKDLNKEEFNNLVSLVKIFNGININKVLDFEVPISCFQIGEYNICLGTERLEDGGFSFYDINNCTSYRTCEQTGRTLTLPAYSYLFENDMFPDNLNYSDLVNEYKKHEINADFLMFANNDVLRLITKFDSTYNQKYLNAAKDLIEWIMVADVDENSSHIYRINLLQIYARLNKPFSNEDRQFLLNVDKYNSNKLNFAASVILKEESRAQSNYEKLTDVEKEEIAQFPIYNLYKNLIDNQYDKTENADC
;
A
#
# COMPACT_ATOMS: atom_id res chain seq x y z
N MET A 1 17.82 53.65 -29.66
CA MET A 1 16.87 53.42 -30.80
C MET A 1 15.43 53.65 -30.34
N ASN A 2 14.50 53.96 -31.28
CA ASN A 2 13.07 53.98 -30.94
C ASN A 2 12.59 52.56 -30.63
N GLN A 3 11.73 52.39 -29.60
CA GLN A 3 11.24 51.08 -29.14
C GLN A 3 10.61 50.25 -30.28
N LYS A 4 9.80 50.85 -31.13
CA LYS A 4 9.19 50.17 -32.30
C LYS A 4 10.24 49.56 -33.26
N ARG A 5 11.39 50.23 -33.43
CA ARG A 5 12.51 49.71 -34.24
C ARG A 5 13.24 48.59 -33.55
N ILE A 6 13.40 48.68 -32.21
CA ILE A 6 14.00 47.64 -31.36
C ILE A 6 13.15 46.38 -31.46
N ASP A 7 11.83 46.47 -31.32
CA ASP A 7 10.90 45.34 -31.41
C ASP A 7 10.97 44.65 -32.77
N LYS A 8 10.99 45.42 -33.88
CA LYS A 8 11.12 44.87 -35.24
C LYS A 8 12.44 44.13 -35.45
N ILE A 9 13.56 44.66 -34.98
CA ILE A 9 14.88 44.02 -35.08
C ILE A 9 14.87 42.73 -34.23
N GLY A 10 14.25 42.75 -33.05
CA GLY A 10 14.14 41.59 -32.19
C GLY A 10 13.33 40.45 -32.79
N VAL A 11 12.15 40.75 -33.35
CA VAL A 11 11.32 39.76 -34.07
C VAL A 11 12.08 39.18 -35.27
N ALA A 12 12.74 40.02 -36.08
CA ALA A 12 13.54 39.55 -37.21
C ALA A 12 14.66 38.60 -36.79
N ALA A 13 15.34 38.89 -35.66
CA ALA A 13 16.37 38.00 -35.10
C ALA A 13 15.80 36.65 -34.61
N VAL A 14 14.58 36.63 -34.07
CA VAL A 14 13.90 35.39 -33.65
C VAL A 14 13.50 34.56 -34.87
N VAL A 15 12.95 35.18 -35.89
CA VAL A 15 12.58 34.51 -37.15
C VAL A 15 13.81 33.92 -37.82
N ASP A 16 14.91 34.67 -37.98
CA ASP A 16 16.17 34.18 -38.55
C ASP A 16 16.72 32.97 -37.73
N TYR A 17 16.68 33.05 -36.42
CA TYR A 17 17.15 31.96 -35.55
C TYR A 17 16.36 30.66 -35.78
N PHE A 18 15.01 30.70 -35.79
CA PHE A 18 14.20 29.50 -35.97
C PHE A 18 14.26 28.96 -37.40
N CYS A 19 14.25 29.81 -38.42
CA CYS A 19 14.39 29.38 -39.80
C CYS A 19 15.70 28.63 -40.06
N ARG A 20 16.79 28.97 -39.37
CA ARG A 20 18.07 28.24 -39.47
C ARG A 20 18.07 26.84 -38.82
N MET A 21 17.07 26.52 -38.01
CA MET A 21 16.94 25.21 -37.40
C MET A 21 16.30 24.15 -38.32
N GLY A 22 15.72 24.56 -39.45
CA GLY A 22 15.18 23.67 -40.49
C GLY A 22 13.95 22.85 -40.10
N HIS A 23 13.63 22.77 -38.81
CA HIS A 23 12.47 22.03 -38.27
C HIS A 23 11.41 22.94 -37.66
N ILE A 24 11.59 24.25 -37.66
CA ILE A 24 10.71 25.21 -36.99
C ILE A 24 10.32 26.34 -37.93
N ASP A 25 9.03 26.54 -38.11
CA ASP A 25 8.49 27.67 -38.82
C ASP A 25 7.90 28.70 -37.84
N PRO A 26 8.50 29.92 -37.74
CA PRO A 26 8.03 30.97 -36.85
C PRO A 26 6.92 31.80 -37.48
N LEU A 27 5.74 31.78 -36.92
CA LEU A 27 4.56 32.57 -37.32
C LEU A 27 4.40 33.78 -36.36
N ILE A 28 5.37 34.70 -36.36
CA ILE A 28 5.45 35.81 -35.42
C ILE A 28 5.11 37.11 -36.14
N ALA A 29 4.10 37.85 -35.64
CA ALA A 29 3.66 39.10 -36.21
C ALA A 29 4.58 40.29 -35.88
N PHE A 30 4.86 41.15 -36.86
CA PHE A 30 5.67 42.35 -36.69
C PHE A 30 4.92 43.54 -36.09
N ASP A 31 3.66 43.74 -36.46
CA ASP A 31 2.87 44.94 -36.11
C ASP A 31 1.50 44.62 -35.49
N ASP A 32 0.97 43.40 -35.65
CA ASP A 32 -0.34 43.00 -35.13
C ASP A 32 -0.12 42.08 -33.89
N LYS A 33 -0.15 42.70 -32.71
CA LYS A 33 0.05 42.00 -31.44
C LYS A 33 -1.27 41.45 -30.94
N ARG A 34 -1.36 40.13 -30.82
CA ARG A 34 -2.42 39.51 -30.04
C ARG A 34 -2.30 39.94 -28.58
N ALA A 35 -3.41 39.92 -27.83
CA ALA A 35 -3.46 40.50 -26.50
C ALA A 35 -2.51 39.83 -25.47
N VAL A 36 -2.05 38.59 -25.71
CA VAL A 36 -1.30 37.79 -24.73
C VAL A 36 0.05 37.30 -25.24
N TRP A 37 0.23 37.02 -26.55
CA TRP A 37 1.46 36.54 -27.19
C TRP A 37 1.70 37.15 -28.57
N ASP A 38 2.96 37.12 -28.97
CA ASP A 38 3.36 37.77 -30.23
C ASP A 38 3.24 36.84 -31.44
N GLY A 39 3.05 35.51 -31.24
CA GLY A 39 2.89 34.55 -32.32
C GLY A 39 2.99 33.10 -31.90
N ASP A 40 3.13 32.25 -32.89
CA ASP A 40 3.26 30.81 -32.72
C ASP A 40 4.53 30.31 -33.44
N ILE A 41 5.03 29.13 -33.08
CA ILE A 41 6.04 28.38 -33.82
C ILE A 41 5.51 26.99 -34.11
N ASP A 42 5.59 26.56 -35.37
CA ASP A 42 5.26 25.22 -35.80
C ASP A 42 6.53 24.36 -35.85
N ILE A 43 6.47 23.19 -35.22
CA ILE A 43 7.58 22.23 -35.16
C ILE A 43 7.25 21.08 -36.10
N TYR A 44 8.18 20.74 -36.99
CA TYR A 44 7.99 19.74 -38.03
C TYR A 44 8.79 18.45 -37.71
N LYS A 45 8.19 17.30 -38.05
CA LYS A 45 8.84 15.96 -37.93
C LYS A 45 10.06 15.83 -38.85
N LYS A 46 10.02 16.51 -39.99
CA LYS A 46 11.08 16.45 -41.02
C LYS A 46 11.71 17.82 -41.19
N CYS A 47 13.03 17.83 -41.39
CA CYS A 47 13.77 19.03 -41.70
C CYS A 47 13.29 19.62 -43.04
N ASP A 48 13.21 20.95 -43.11
CA ASP A 48 12.81 21.72 -44.31
C ASP A 48 11.42 21.35 -44.87
N SER A 49 10.57 20.72 -44.09
CA SER A 49 9.17 20.48 -44.48
C SER A 49 8.32 21.73 -44.29
N CYS A 50 7.42 21.97 -45.27
CA CYS A 50 6.38 22.98 -45.21
C CYS A 50 4.97 22.36 -45.30
N SER A 51 4.86 21.02 -45.21
CA SER A 51 3.57 20.32 -45.28
C SER A 51 2.85 20.36 -43.96
N LYS A 52 1.55 20.65 -43.95
CA LYS A 52 0.71 20.61 -42.74
C LYS A 52 0.68 19.25 -42.11
N GLU A 53 0.85 18.18 -42.88
CA GLU A 53 0.88 16.77 -42.38
C GLU A 53 2.14 16.45 -41.59
N ASP A 54 3.21 17.20 -41.81
CA ASP A 54 4.48 17.06 -41.12
C ASP A 54 4.57 17.91 -39.83
N ILE A 55 3.57 18.77 -39.54
CA ILE A 55 3.52 19.50 -38.27
C ILE A 55 3.36 18.50 -37.15
N GLU A 56 4.29 18.48 -36.21
CA GLU A 56 4.24 17.64 -35.04
C GLU A 56 3.46 18.32 -33.91
N PHE A 57 3.77 19.56 -33.63
CA PHE A 57 3.04 20.43 -32.70
C PHE A 57 3.33 21.90 -32.90
N THR A 58 2.46 22.75 -32.32
CA THR A 58 2.57 24.21 -32.34
C THR A 58 2.70 24.75 -30.93
N LEU A 59 3.58 25.72 -30.70
CA LEU A 59 3.76 26.38 -29.41
C LEU A 59 3.65 27.89 -29.55
N ARG A 60 3.18 28.53 -28.49
CA ARG A 60 3.05 30.00 -28.40
C ARG A 60 4.35 30.65 -27.98
N VAL A 61 4.64 31.80 -28.53
CA VAL A 61 5.84 32.59 -28.23
C VAL A 61 5.52 34.02 -27.82
N GLN A 62 6.31 34.52 -26.86
CA GLN A 62 6.30 35.93 -26.45
C GLN A 62 7.70 36.49 -26.63
N VAL A 63 7.84 37.55 -27.43
CA VAL A 63 9.12 38.19 -27.74
C VAL A 63 9.24 39.52 -26.99
N LYS A 64 10.32 39.72 -26.27
CA LYS A 64 10.64 40.97 -25.53
C LYS A 64 12.03 41.44 -25.91
N SER A 65 12.10 42.59 -26.60
CA SER A 65 13.36 43.15 -27.07
C SER A 65 13.82 44.34 -26.25
N SER A 66 15.11 44.49 -26.07
CA SER A 66 15.69 45.66 -25.44
C SER A 66 17.09 45.97 -25.97
N GLU A 67 17.46 47.26 -25.95
CA GLU A 67 18.81 47.69 -26.30
C GLU A 67 19.77 47.44 -25.17
N CYS A 68 20.98 46.95 -25.50
CA CYS A 68 22.07 46.74 -24.57
C CYS A 68 23.29 47.58 -24.93
N LYS A 69 23.87 48.26 -23.98
CA LYS A 69 25.08 49.12 -24.19
C LYS A 69 26.36 48.31 -24.24
N SER A 70 26.34 47.07 -23.65
CA SER A 70 27.51 46.19 -23.61
C SER A 70 27.67 45.38 -24.88
N ASN A 71 28.89 45.15 -25.31
CA ASN A 71 29.22 44.24 -26.40
C ASN A 71 29.43 42.80 -25.94
N SER A 72 29.45 42.54 -24.62
CA SER A 72 29.51 41.20 -24.03
C SER A 72 28.15 40.75 -23.59
N PHE A 73 27.77 39.53 -23.97
CA PHE A 73 26.49 38.92 -23.62
C PHE A 73 26.71 37.88 -22.52
N ASN A 74 26.00 38.03 -21.39
CA ASN A 74 26.04 37.14 -20.25
C ASN A 74 25.47 35.75 -20.57
N THR A 75 25.68 34.79 -19.71
CA THR A 75 25.13 33.41 -19.83
C THR A 75 23.60 33.42 -19.71
N TYR A 76 23.07 34.33 -18.90
CA TYR A 76 21.62 34.54 -18.71
C TYR A 76 21.31 36.02 -18.53
N VAL A 77 20.03 36.35 -18.71
CA VAL A 77 19.47 37.68 -18.42
C VAL A 77 18.18 37.53 -17.64
N THR A 78 17.84 38.51 -16.83
CA THR A 78 16.60 38.53 -16.07
C THR A 78 15.56 39.38 -16.76
N HIS A 79 14.31 38.91 -16.78
CA HIS A 79 13.16 39.66 -17.28
C HIS A 79 12.02 39.57 -16.25
N SER A 80 11.49 40.71 -15.82
CA SER A 80 10.37 40.82 -14.91
C SER A 80 9.04 40.66 -15.67
N ILE A 81 8.20 39.71 -15.23
CA ILE A 81 6.86 39.46 -15.80
C ILE A 81 5.81 39.78 -14.74
N ASN A 82 4.71 40.37 -15.13
CA ASN A 82 3.55 40.58 -14.28
C ASN A 82 2.90 39.23 -13.92
N ILE A 83 2.44 39.08 -12.67
CA ILE A 83 1.81 37.85 -12.19
C ILE A 83 0.57 37.52 -13.00
N HIS A 84 -0.23 38.53 -13.36
CA HIS A 84 -1.39 38.33 -14.20
C HIS A 84 -1.03 37.72 -15.58
N ASP A 85 0.10 38.13 -16.18
CA ASP A 85 0.57 37.54 -17.43
C ASP A 85 1.02 36.09 -17.24
N LEU A 86 1.64 35.74 -16.09
CA LEU A 86 1.98 34.36 -15.77
C LEU A 86 0.74 33.47 -15.64
N GLU A 87 -0.32 33.97 -14.99
CA GLU A 87 -1.60 33.27 -14.90
C GLU A 87 -2.25 33.07 -16.28
N LEU A 88 -2.23 34.09 -17.14
CA LEU A 88 -2.72 33.98 -18.52
C LEU A 88 -1.92 32.93 -19.30
N TYR A 89 -0.59 32.90 -19.18
CA TYR A 89 0.24 31.87 -19.81
C TYR A 89 -0.09 30.46 -19.30
N LYS A 90 -0.23 30.31 -17.98
CA LYS A 90 -0.64 29.03 -17.36
C LYS A 90 -1.97 28.51 -17.92
N ASN A 91 -2.99 29.36 -17.93
CA ASN A 91 -4.35 29.01 -18.39
C ASN A 91 -4.40 28.66 -19.87
N ASN A 92 -3.44 29.14 -20.65
CA ASN A 92 -3.33 28.90 -22.09
C ASN A 92 -2.25 27.86 -22.46
N GLY A 93 -1.75 27.09 -21.49
CA GLY A 93 -0.84 25.95 -21.72
C GLY A 93 0.64 26.31 -21.77
N GLY A 94 1.01 27.50 -21.34
CA GLY A 94 2.40 27.97 -21.31
C GLY A 94 2.79 28.81 -22.52
N THR A 95 4.02 29.34 -22.47
CA THR A 95 4.63 30.12 -23.55
C THR A 95 6.15 30.01 -23.55
N LEU A 96 6.76 30.08 -24.73
CA LEU A 96 8.20 30.29 -24.84
C LEU A 96 8.46 31.80 -24.78
N LEU A 97 9.05 32.28 -23.68
CA LEU A 97 9.49 33.64 -23.54
C LEU A 97 10.87 33.81 -24.18
N ILE A 98 10.96 34.71 -25.17
CA ILE A 98 12.17 35.02 -25.90
C ILE A 98 12.59 36.44 -25.57
N LYS A 99 13.70 36.59 -24.84
CA LYS A 99 14.31 37.90 -24.57
C LYS A 99 15.42 38.14 -25.58
N VAL A 100 15.33 39.23 -26.34
CA VAL A 100 16.34 39.64 -27.34
C VAL A 100 17.09 40.85 -26.82
N LEU A 101 18.41 40.75 -26.69
CA LEU A 101 19.30 41.88 -26.42
C LEU A 101 19.97 42.33 -27.71
N ILE A 102 19.80 43.61 -28.04
CA ILE A 102 20.32 44.20 -29.26
C ILE A 102 21.46 45.16 -28.89
N SER A 103 22.66 44.92 -29.41
CA SER A 103 23.83 45.78 -29.24
C SER A 103 24.38 46.14 -30.63
N LYS A 104 24.31 47.41 -31.02
CA LYS A 104 24.73 47.93 -32.32
C LYS A 104 24.27 47.02 -33.48
N ASN A 105 25.11 46.11 -33.96
CA ASN A 105 24.85 45.25 -35.11
C ASN A 105 24.67 43.77 -34.74
N LYS A 106 24.53 43.43 -33.44
CA LYS A 106 24.38 42.06 -32.97
C LYS A 106 23.13 41.91 -32.12
N ALA A 107 22.39 40.85 -32.34
CA ALA A 107 21.27 40.42 -31.52
C ALA A 107 21.63 39.09 -30.83
N GLN A 108 21.37 38.98 -29.54
CA GLN A 108 21.52 37.72 -28.77
C GLN A 108 20.17 37.32 -28.20
N LEU A 109 19.76 36.11 -28.47
CA LEU A 109 18.52 35.51 -27.98
C LEU A 109 18.75 34.77 -26.65
N TYR A 110 17.76 34.89 -25.76
CA TYR A 110 17.68 34.21 -24.51
C TYR A 110 16.28 33.63 -24.32
N PHE A 111 16.18 32.37 -23.88
CA PHE A 111 14.94 31.64 -23.76
C PHE A 111 14.59 31.36 -22.31
N ALA A 112 13.32 31.45 -21.97
CA ALA A 112 12.73 30.86 -20.78
C ALA A 112 11.50 30.02 -21.19
N TYR A 113 11.60 28.74 -20.94
CA TYR A 113 10.52 27.77 -21.19
C TYR A 113 9.52 27.86 -20.05
N LEU A 114 8.37 28.46 -20.27
CA LEU A 114 7.31 28.70 -19.29
C LEU A 114 6.15 27.72 -19.54
N GLY A 115 6.40 26.42 -19.24
CA GLY A 115 5.37 25.41 -19.20
C GLY A 115 4.53 25.49 -17.91
N LYS A 116 3.39 24.80 -17.87
CA LYS A 116 2.44 24.83 -16.73
C LYS A 116 3.13 24.54 -15.39
N VAL A 117 4.01 23.54 -15.32
CA VAL A 117 4.73 23.15 -14.09
C VAL A 117 5.59 24.28 -13.57
N LYS A 118 6.42 24.87 -14.45
CA LYS A 118 7.31 25.98 -14.08
C LYS A 118 6.54 27.21 -13.64
N ILE A 119 5.45 27.53 -14.31
CA ILE A 119 4.60 28.68 -13.95
C ILE A 119 3.94 28.43 -12.58
N ASN A 120 3.43 27.21 -12.30
CA ASN A 120 2.88 26.87 -10.98
C ASN A 120 3.91 27.12 -9.87
N ASN A 121 5.13 26.63 -10.05
CA ASN A 121 6.20 26.82 -9.06
C ASN A 121 6.53 28.31 -8.86
N LEU A 122 6.58 29.08 -9.94
CA LEU A 122 6.83 30.52 -9.87
C LEU A 122 5.71 31.27 -9.13
N ILE A 123 4.44 30.90 -9.34
CA ILE A 123 3.28 31.51 -8.68
C ILE A 123 3.23 31.12 -7.19
N ASN A 124 3.48 29.87 -6.86
CA ASN A 124 3.48 29.40 -5.46
C ASN A 124 4.58 30.07 -4.59
N ASP A 125 5.61 30.57 -5.24
CA ASP A 125 6.77 31.26 -4.62
C ASP A 125 6.56 32.79 -4.45
N ILE A 126 5.34 33.29 -4.64
CA ILE A 126 5.02 34.72 -4.63
C ILE A 126 4.46 35.12 -3.26
N SER A 127 4.99 36.20 -2.68
CA SER A 127 4.40 36.83 -1.49
C SER A 127 3.17 37.67 -1.86
N GLU A 128 2.18 37.78 -0.96
CA GLU A 128 0.87 38.45 -1.19
C GLU A 128 0.93 39.90 -1.76
N LYS A 129 2.06 40.58 -1.60
CA LYS A 129 2.24 41.98 -2.08
C LYS A 129 3.02 42.10 -3.38
N GLN A 130 3.51 41.00 -3.93
CA GLN A 130 4.38 41.02 -5.11
C GLN A 130 3.52 41.07 -6.39
N GLN A 131 3.80 42.02 -7.28
CA GLN A 131 3.06 42.18 -8.55
C GLN A 131 3.81 41.60 -9.75
N THR A 132 5.13 41.40 -9.63
CA THR A 132 5.98 40.90 -10.71
C THR A 132 6.91 39.80 -10.21
N LYS A 133 7.30 38.89 -11.08
CA LYS A 133 8.31 37.84 -10.82
C LYS A 133 9.43 37.96 -11.84
N ASP A 134 10.66 37.88 -11.33
CA ASP A 134 11.85 37.87 -12.17
C ASP A 134 12.13 36.48 -12.74
N ILE A 135 12.25 36.39 -14.04
CA ILE A 135 12.49 35.15 -14.78
C ILE A 135 13.90 35.19 -15.37
N ARG A 136 14.68 34.18 -15.11
CA ARG A 136 15.96 33.99 -15.79
C ARG A 136 15.75 33.39 -17.17
N CYS A 137 16.25 34.09 -18.18
CA CYS A 137 16.27 33.64 -19.56
C CYS A 137 17.72 33.27 -19.90
N TYR A 138 17.96 32.08 -20.37
CA TYR A 138 19.29 31.55 -20.71
C TYR A 138 19.55 31.72 -22.21
N LYS A 139 20.84 31.79 -22.63
CA LYS A 139 21.17 31.87 -24.06
C LYS A 139 20.46 30.76 -24.83
N ALA A 140 19.88 31.16 -25.98
CA ALA A 140 19.21 30.22 -26.87
C ALA A 140 20.17 29.08 -27.27
N PRO A 141 19.69 27.82 -27.30
CA PRO A 141 20.48 26.67 -27.74
C PRO A 141 21.02 26.85 -29.16
N LYS A 142 22.15 26.24 -29.46
CA LYS A 142 22.70 26.28 -30.84
C LYS A 142 22.21 25.11 -31.68
N GLU A 143 21.88 24.00 -31.03
CA GLU A 143 21.50 22.75 -31.67
C GLU A 143 20.00 22.50 -31.57
N TYR A 144 19.38 22.05 -32.65
CA TYR A 144 17.95 21.73 -32.70
C TYR A 144 17.55 20.68 -31.67
N LYS A 145 18.38 19.63 -31.46
CA LYS A 145 18.10 18.53 -30.51
C LYS A 145 17.87 19.05 -29.08
N GLU A 146 18.73 19.99 -28.63
CA GLU A 146 18.60 20.59 -27.30
C GLU A 146 17.33 21.46 -27.20
N LEU A 147 17.06 22.25 -28.23
CA LEU A 147 15.86 23.09 -28.31
C LEU A 147 14.59 22.24 -28.36
N TYR A 148 14.56 21.20 -29.20
CA TYR A 148 13.39 20.32 -29.38
C TYR A 148 12.95 19.65 -28.08
N SER A 149 13.88 19.13 -27.28
CA SER A 149 13.54 18.50 -25.98
C SER A 149 12.73 19.44 -25.09
N GLN A 150 13.16 20.69 -24.97
CA GLN A 150 12.48 21.69 -24.13
C GLN A 150 11.09 22.09 -24.69
N LEU A 151 11.01 22.26 -26.01
CA LEU A 151 9.73 22.60 -26.68
C LEU A 151 8.72 21.45 -26.54
N ARG A 152 9.17 20.22 -26.71
CA ARG A 152 8.33 19.04 -26.58
C ARG A 152 7.79 18.86 -25.15
N THR A 153 8.62 19.08 -24.14
CA THR A 153 8.18 19.07 -22.73
C THR A 153 7.07 20.10 -22.50
N MET A 154 7.20 21.31 -23.01
CA MET A 154 6.14 22.33 -22.91
C MET A 154 4.84 21.90 -23.60
N TYR A 155 4.95 21.30 -24.78
CA TYR A 155 3.79 20.77 -25.52
C TYR A 155 3.05 19.68 -24.73
N LEU A 156 3.77 18.69 -24.18
CA LEU A 156 3.17 17.63 -23.38
C LEU A 156 2.48 18.14 -22.12
N GLN A 157 3.07 19.12 -21.43
CA GLN A 157 2.42 19.81 -20.30
C GLN A 157 1.16 20.60 -20.72
N ARG A 158 1.07 21.01 -21.98
CA ARG A 158 -0.10 21.71 -22.52
C ARG A 158 -1.27 20.77 -22.79
N ILE A 159 -1.02 19.61 -23.42
CA ILE A 159 -2.07 18.69 -23.88
C ILE A 159 -2.53 17.71 -22.80
N HIS A 160 -1.72 17.45 -21.78
CA HIS A 160 -2.08 16.55 -20.69
C HIS A 160 -2.43 17.32 -19.42
N ASN A 161 -3.35 16.76 -18.64
CA ASN A 161 -3.59 17.23 -17.29
C ASN A 161 -2.38 16.90 -16.41
N LEU A 162 -2.07 17.77 -15.46
CA LEU A 162 -0.99 17.57 -14.53
C LEU A 162 -1.48 16.68 -13.38
N ILE A 163 -0.61 15.80 -12.91
CA ILE A 163 -0.81 15.01 -11.70
C ILE A 163 0.45 15.07 -10.84
N THR A 164 0.30 15.10 -9.53
CA THR A 164 1.42 15.13 -8.58
C THR A 164 1.69 13.73 -8.00
N PHE A 165 2.86 13.54 -7.41
CA PHE A 165 3.15 12.29 -6.68
C PHE A 165 2.23 12.11 -5.47
N ASP A 166 1.84 13.19 -4.79
CA ASP A 166 0.92 13.11 -3.64
C ASP A 166 -0.46 12.62 -4.05
N GLU A 167 -0.94 13.05 -5.23
CA GLU A 167 -2.21 12.57 -5.80
C GLU A 167 -2.15 11.12 -6.29
N LEU A 168 -0.94 10.58 -6.53
CA LEU A 168 -0.72 9.18 -6.93
C LEU A 168 -0.57 8.24 -5.74
N ARG A 169 -0.15 8.76 -4.58
CA ARG A 169 0.18 7.95 -3.38
C ARG A 169 -0.96 7.03 -2.95
N ASP A 170 -2.19 7.52 -3.03
CA ASP A 170 -3.38 6.82 -2.57
C ASP A 170 -4.13 6.07 -3.70
N LYS A 171 -3.49 5.92 -4.87
CA LYS A 171 -4.08 5.27 -6.04
C LYS A 171 -3.32 4.00 -6.40
N ASP A 172 -3.99 2.86 -6.30
CA ASP A 172 -3.41 1.58 -6.71
C ASP A 172 -3.47 1.36 -8.23
N GLY A 173 -2.56 0.52 -8.74
CA GLY A 173 -2.61 0.03 -10.12
C GLY A 173 -2.26 1.04 -11.21
N TRP A 174 -1.71 2.21 -10.88
CA TRP A 174 -1.22 3.14 -11.89
C TRP A 174 0.07 2.66 -12.56
N SER A 175 0.26 3.06 -13.81
CA SER A 175 1.48 2.80 -14.56
C SER A 175 2.00 4.09 -15.18
N PHE A 176 3.28 4.13 -15.55
CA PHE A 176 3.85 5.30 -16.20
C PHE A 176 4.63 4.91 -17.44
N ASN A 177 4.63 5.82 -18.40
CA ASN A 177 5.46 5.77 -19.59
C ASN A 177 6.51 6.88 -19.49
N VAL A 178 7.77 6.48 -19.58
CA VAL A 178 8.89 7.41 -19.67
C VAL A 178 9.20 7.61 -21.14
N THR A 179 9.10 8.84 -21.60
CA THR A 179 9.49 9.18 -22.97
C THR A 179 10.79 9.97 -22.93
N THR A 180 11.80 9.43 -23.59
CA THR A 180 13.13 10.04 -23.64
C THR A 180 13.51 10.32 -25.07
N GLY A 181 14.51 11.18 -25.30
CA GLY A 181 15.22 11.22 -26.56
C GLY A 181 15.94 9.89 -26.83
N PRO A 182 16.50 9.69 -28.03
CA PRO A 182 17.24 8.47 -28.37
C PRO A 182 18.42 8.30 -27.42
N ILE A 183 18.44 7.16 -26.70
CA ILE A 183 19.56 6.77 -25.84
C ILE A 183 20.69 6.27 -26.73
N GLU A 184 21.90 6.76 -26.55
CA GLU A 184 23.06 6.27 -27.27
C GLU A 184 23.31 4.79 -26.89
N LYS A 185 23.70 3.98 -27.89
CA LYS A 185 23.72 2.51 -27.78
C LYS A 185 24.60 1.97 -26.65
N ASP A 186 25.59 2.75 -26.21
CA ASP A 186 26.57 2.39 -25.18
C ASP A 186 26.43 3.27 -23.91
N ALA A 187 25.42 4.16 -23.85
CA ALA A 187 25.17 4.97 -22.66
C ALA A 187 24.57 4.14 -21.54
N ASN A 188 25.11 4.30 -20.32
CA ASN A 188 24.41 3.80 -19.14
C ASN A 188 23.04 4.49 -19.04
N PRO A 189 21.92 3.75 -19.11
CA PRO A 189 20.59 4.37 -19.07
C PRO A 189 20.38 5.26 -17.85
N LEU A 190 20.95 4.92 -16.69
CA LEU A 190 20.80 5.66 -15.44
C LEU A 190 21.52 7.01 -15.51
N ASP A 191 22.76 7.04 -16.01
CA ASP A 191 23.52 8.28 -16.18
C ASP A 191 22.86 9.17 -17.24
N TRP A 192 22.30 8.53 -18.28
CA TRP A 192 21.58 9.26 -19.32
C TRP A 192 20.30 9.92 -18.78
N PHE A 193 19.49 9.21 -17.96
CA PHE A 193 18.31 9.77 -17.32
C PHE A 193 18.63 10.87 -16.29
N ALA A 194 19.74 10.77 -15.59
CA ALA A 194 20.19 11.79 -14.65
C ALA A 194 20.60 13.11 -15.34
N THR A 195 21.05 13.05 -16.59
CA THR A 195 21.57 14.20 -17.35
C THR A 195 20.64 14.74 -18.42
N ASN A 196 19.60 13.98 -18.81
CA ASN A 196 18.70 14.35 -19.90
C ASN A 196 17.26 14.53 -19.40
N TYR A 197 16.54 15.46 -20.05
CA TYR A 197 15.12 15.67 -19.82
C TYR A 197 14.30 14.44 -20.17
N THR A 198 13.42 14.06 -19.26
CA THR A 198 12.53 12.91 -19.40
C THR A 198 11.10 13.32 -19.10
N ASP A 199 10.19 12.99 -20.02
CA ASP A 199 8.76 13.22 -19.82
C ASP A 199 8.14 11.95 -19.21
N ILE A 200 7.39 12.12 -18.13
CA ILE A 200 6.69 11.02 -17.46
C ILE A 200 5.19 11.22 -17.65
N LEU A 201 4.56 10.29 -18.36
CA LEU A 201 3.12 10.23 -18.55
C LEU A 201 2.56 9.09 -17.70
N VAL A 202 1.63 9.42 -16.81
CA VAL A 202 0.97 8.49 -15.90
C VAL A 202 -0.37 8.05 -16.47
N LYS A 203 -0.65 6.75 -16.42
CA LYS A 203 -1.93 6.15 -16.74
C LYS A 203 -2.58 5.61 -15.48
N LEU A 204 -3.80 6.05 -15.20
CA LEU A 204 -4.61 5.55 -14.09
C LEU A 204 -5.53 4.41 -14.55
N PRO A 205 -5.82 3.42 -13.69
CA PRO A 205 -6.78 2.35 -13.99
C PRO A 205 -8.18 2.93 -14.30
N GLY A 206 -8.82 2.40 -15.35
CA GLY A 206 -10.17 2.83 -15.73
C GLY A 206 -10.28 4.19 -16.39
N ILE A 207 -9.17 4.93 -16.56
CA ILE A 207 -9.14 6.24 -17.22
C ILE A 207 -8.36 6.11 -18.53
N SER A 208 -8.97 6.52 -19.64
CA SER A 208 -8.33 6.47 -20.97
C SER A 208 -7.28 7.57 -21.17
N GLU A 209 -7.39 8.66 -20.43
CA GLU A 209 -6.48 9.79 -20.50
C GLU A 209 -5.15 9.51 -19.80
N GLN A 210 -4.07 10.10 -20.32
CA GLN A 210 -2.77 10.12 -19.66
C GLN A 210 -2.56 11.48 -18.99
N PHE A 211 -1.87 11.45 -17.85
CA PHE A 211 -1.55 12.63 -17.06
C PHE A 211 -0.04 12.90 -17.17
N TYR A 212 0.34 14.17 -17.30
CA TYR A 212 1.74 14.56 -17.18
C TYR A 212 2.12 14.68 -15.70
N LEU A 213 3.15 13.96 -15.27
CA LEU A 213 3.60 14.04 -13.89
C LEU A 213 4.23 15.41 -13.62
N SER A 214 3.56 16.20 -12.80
CA SER A 214 4.06 17.48 -12.30
C SER A 214 5.11 17.22 -11.21
N ALA A 215 6.29 16.74 -11.63
CA ALA A 215 7.45 16.80 -10.78
C ALA A 215 8.07 18.20 -10.93
N GLY A 216 8.32 18.89 -9.83
CA GLY A 216 9.29 20.02 -9.81
C GLY A 216 10.59 19.58 -10.49
N PRO A 217 11.71 20.35 -10.56
CA PRO A 217 12.93 19.89 -11.21
C PRO A 217 13.22 18.49 -10.67
N ALA A 218 12.71 17.53 -11.43
CA ALA A 218 12.49 16.20 -10.92
C ALA A 218 13.87 15.62 -10.73
N LEU A 219 14.20 15.45 -9.52
CA LEU A 219 14.97 14.33 -9.06
C LEU A 219 14.27 13.09 -9.62
N LEU A 220 14.59 12.68 -10.81
CA LEU A 220 14.31 11.34 -11.29
C LEU A 220 15.10 10.43 -10.36
N PHE A 221 14.41 10.01 -9.29
CA PHE A 221 14.86 8.87 -8.52
C PHE A 221 14.75 7.67 -9.44
N THR A 222 15.82 7.36 -10.14
CA THR A 222 15.96 6.04 -10.72
C THR A 222 16.19 5.09 -9.55
N ASN A 223 15.11 4.57 -9.01
CA ASN A 223 15.18 3.63 -7.91
C ASN A 223 15.03 2.23 -8.51
N GLN A 224 16.14 1.52 -8.67
CA GLN A 224 16.15 0.16 -9.15
C GLN A 224 16.24 -0.79 -7.96
N LYS A 225 15.25 -1.66 -7.80
CA LYS A 225 15.30 -2.76 -6.87
C LYS A 225 16.29 -3.83 -7.37
N VAL A 226 17.29 -4.13 -6.57
CA VAL A 226 18.36 -5.06 -6.92
C VAL A 226 18.38 -6.20 -5.89
N ASN A 227 18.32 -7.44 -6.39
CA ASN A 227 18.41 -8.64 -5.56
C ASN A 227 19.88 -8.87 -5.17
N LYS A 228 20.34 -8.16 -4.17
CA LYS A 228 21.65 -8.34 -3.54
C LYS A 228 21.51 -8.35 -2.03
N ALA A 229 22.11 -9.37 -1.42
CA ALA A 229 22.12 -9.50 0.03
C ALA A 229 22.82 -8.32 0.70
N VAL A 230 22.19 -7.80 1.75
CA VAL A 230 22.78 -6.80 2.63
C VAL A 230 23.26 -7.50 3.88
N THR A 231 24.57 -7.46 4.13
CA THR A 231 25.20 -8.21 5.22
C THR A 231 26.07 -7.33 6.11
N VAL A 232 26.17 -7.72 7.38
CA VAL A 232 27.15 -7.14 8.32
C VAL A 232 27.90 -8.31 8.93
N ASN A 233 29.23 -8.28 8.86
CA ASN A 233 30.10 -9.35 9.40
C ASN A 233 29.66 -10.76 9.01
N GLY A 234 29.21 -10.94 7.74
CA GLY A 234 28.78 -12.22 7.19
C GLY A 234 27.34 -12.66 7.54
N VAL A 235 26.62 -11.89 8.38
CA VAL A 235 25.20 -12.12 8.68
C VAL A 235 24.34 -11.37 7.68
N GLU A 236 23.43 -12.07 7.02
CA GLU A 236 22.46 -11.49 6.08
C GLU A 236 21.26 -10.93 6.84
N TYR A 237 20.88 -9.69 6.53
CA TYR A 237 19.72 -8.98 7.11
C TYR A 237 18.63 -8.73 6.08
N PHE A 238 19.01 -8.38 4.84
CA PHE A 238 18.05 -8.10 3.75
C PHE A 238 18.53 -8.78 2.47
N LYS A 239 17.57 -9.20 1.64
CA LYS A 239 17.84 -9.92 0.37
C LYS A 239 17.91 -8.98 -0.83
N GLU A 240 17.41 -7.76 -0.66
CA GLU A 240 17.26 -6.80 -1.74
C GLU A 240 17.49 -5.38 -1.23
N VAL A 241 17.86 -4.49 -2.14
CA VAL A 241 18.15 -3.10 -1.87
C VAL A 241 17.75 -2.25 -3.06
N ASN A 242 17.31 -1.03 -2.82
CA ASN A 242 17.06 -0.05 -3.87
C ASN A 242 18.32 0.77 -4.11
N ILE A 243 18.75 0.85 -5.36
CA ILE A 243 19.90 1.67 -5.79
C ILE A 243 19.37 2.73 -6.75
N GLY A 244 19.74 3.97 -6.53
CA GLY A 244 19.30 5.09 -7.35
C GLY A 244 20.26 6.27 -7.32
N ASN A 245 19.88 7.32 -8.03
CA ASN A 245 20.61 8.58 -8.06
C ASN A 245 19.65 9.73 -7.76
N ASN A 246 20.15 10.76 -7.10
CA ASN A 246 19.45 12.02 -6.93
C ASN A 246 20.37 13.22 -7.25
N SER A 247 19.86 14.46 -7.12
CA SER A 247 20.64 15.68 -7.37
C SER A 247 21.85 15.84 -6.45
N LYS A 248 21.96 15.05 -5.38
CA LYS A 248 23.05 15.09 -4.41
C LYS A 248 24.04 13.93 -4.57
N GLY A 249 23.79 12.99 -5.49
CA GLY A 249 24.67 11.85 -5.74
C GLY A 249 23.93 10.51 -5.80
N HIS A 250 24.67 9.44 -5.52
CA HIS A 250 24.11 8.09 -5.51
C HIS A 250 23.40 7.81 -4.19
N ILE A 251 22.26 7.13 -4.26
CA ILE A 251 21.48 6.70 -3.11
C ILE A 251 21.37 5.18 -3.12
N ILE A 252 21.54 4.61 -1.94
CA ILE A 252 21.20 3.23 -1.65
C ILE A 252 20.18 3.27 -0.51
N SER A 253 19.05 2.59 -0.68
CA SER A 253 18.01 2.59 0.34
C SER A 253 17.36 1.22 0.52
N ILE A 254 16.91 0.97 1.74
CA ILE A 254 16.03 -0.15 2.09
C ILE A 254 14.79 0.49 2.70
N ASP A 255 13.72 0.54 1.92
CA ASP A 255 12.46 1.23 2.25
C ASP A 255 12.73 2.64 2.85
N ASN A 256 12.08 2.97 3.97
CA ASN A 256 12.35 4.20 4.74
C ASN A 256 13.34 3.98 5.91
N PHE A 257 13.97 2.81 5.96
CA PHE A 257 14.80 2.39 7.08
C PHE A 257 16.27 2.78 6.93
N LEU A 258 16.86 2.50 5.78
CA LEU A 258 18.25 2.81 5.45
C LEU A 258 18.30 3.77 4.28
N ILE A 259 18.98 4.91 4.46
CA ILE A 259 19.36 5.82 3.38
C ILE A 259 20.86 6.02 3.47
N TYR A 260 21.57 5.52 2.47
CA TYR A 260 23.01 5.71 2.30
C TYR A 260 23.25 6.56 1.07
N GLN A 261 23.76 7.74 1.24
CA GLN A 261 24.00 8.69 0.15
C GLN A 261 25.48 9.05 0.08
N TYR A 262 26.05 9.01 -1.13
CA TYR A 262 27.41 9.47 -1.37
C TYR A 262 27.46 10.37 -2.60
N ASN A 263 28.24 11.45 -2.50
CA ASN A 263 28.38 12.44 -3.56
C ASN A 263 29.67 12.17 -4.33
N ASP A 264 29.50 11.81 -5.61
CA ASP A 264 30.62 11.62 -6.55
C ASP A 264 30.80 12.83 -7.50
N PHE A 265 29.92 13.83 -7.41
CA PHE A 265 29.86 14.96 -8.34
C PHE A 265 30.72 16.16 -7.94
N SER A 266 31.55 16.07 -6.91
CA SER A 266 32.47 17.18 -6.62
C SER A 266 33.60 17.18 -7.66
N GLN A 267 33.54 18.10 -8.63
CA GLN A 267 34.72 18.47 -9.45
C GLN A 267 35.88 19.02 -8.58
N ASP A 268 35.66 19.24 -7.31
CA ASP A 268 36.64 19.60 -6.30
C ASP A 268 37.24 18.35 -5.65
N LYS A 269 38.24 17.77 -6.28
CA LYS A 269 39.06 16.67 -5.74
C LYS A 269 39.75 16.98 -4.39
N GLN A 270 39.53 18.16 -3.78
CA GLN A 270 40.13 18.57 -2.52
C GLN A 270 39.24 18.34 -1.28
N ASN A 271 37.93 18.17 -1.46
CA ASN A 271 37.01 17.84 -0.35
C ASN A 271 36.52 16.40 -0.58
N GLY A 272 37.05 15.45 0.16
CA GLY A 272 36.74 14.01 0.03
C GLY A 272 35.25 13.68 -0.10
N THR A 273 34.95 12.50 -0.61
CA THR A 273 33.58 11.99 -0.80
C THR A 273 32.77 12.15 0.51
N LYS A 274 31.73 12.98 0.50
CA LYS A 274 30.84 13.13 1.66
C LYS A 274 29.86 11.97 1.65
N ILE A 275 29.87 11.19 2.73
CA ILE A 275 28.95 10.09 2.97
C ILE A 275 27.96 10.54 4.04
N ASP A 276 26.67 10.49 3.71
CA ASP A 276 25.58 10.70 4.66
C ASP A 276 24.85 9.35 4.83
N VAL A 277 24.72 8.89 6.08
CA VAL A 277 24.06 7.61 6.41
C VAL A 277 22.97 7.89 7.44
N ASP A 278 21.75 7.55 7.09
CA ASP A 278 20.60 7.52 8.00
C ASP A 278 20.09 6.08 8.12
N ILE A 279 20.00 5.58 9.34
CA ILE A 279 19.46 4.27 9.66
C ILE A 279 18.44 4.45 10.78
N THR A 280 17.17 4.51 10.41
CA THR A 280 16.08 4.76 11.36
C THR A 280 15.06 3.61 11.28
N PRO A 281 14.97 2.72 12.30
CA PRO A 281 13.98 1.67 12.35
C PRO A 281 12.56 2.21 12.19
N SER A 282 11.87 1.80 11.14
CA SER A 282 10.61 2.40 10.71
C SER A 282 9.48 1.40 10.52
N SER A 283 9.78 0.09 10.41
CA SER A 283 8.74 -0.93 10.22
C SER A 283 7.69 -0.86 11.32
N LYS A 284 6.46 -1.17 10.96
CA LYS A 284 5.34 -1.31 11.88
C LYS A 284 5.13 -2.77 12.33
N TYR A 285 5.77 -3.73 11.68
CA TYR A 285 5.68 -5.15 12.00
C TYR A 285 6.80 -5.57 12.94
N VAL A 286 6.47 -6.40 13.94
CA VAL A 286 7.38 -6.81 15.03
C VAL A 286 8.64 -7.49 14.51
N ASP A 287 8.49 -8.49 13.65
CA ASP A 287 9.60 -9.28 13.08
C ASP A 287 10.52 -8.43 12.20
N GLU A 288 9.95 -7.60 11.34
CA GLU A 288 10.71 -6.68 10.49
C GLU A 288 11.44 -5.62 11.32
N TYR A 289 10.76 -5.03 12.32
CA TYR A 289 11.35 -4.04 13.21
C TYR A 289 12.54 -4.61 14.00
N LEU A 290 12.42 -5.86 14.44
CA LEU A 290 13.52 -6.57 15.08
C LEU A 290 14.73 -6.77 14.15
N ILE A 291 14.50 -7.11 12.88
CA ILE A 291 15.57 -7.22 11.88
C ILE A 291 16.27 -5.86 11.69
N GLN A 292 15.48 -4.78 11.58
CA GLN A 292 16.00 -3.42 11.45
C GLN A 292 16.86 -2.99 12.66
N LEU A 293 16.40 -3.27 13.88
CA LEU A 293 17.16 -3.00 15.12
C LEU A 293 18.48 -3.81 15.19
N ARG A 294 18.43 -5.09 14.84
CA ARG A 294 19.61 -5.96 14.81
C ARG A 294 20.64 -5.47 13.78
N PHE A 295 20.18 -5.09 12.60
CA PHE A 295 21.05 -4.49 11.57
C PHE A 295 21.69 -3.20 12.08
N LEU A 296 20.90 -2.27 12.63
CA LEU A 296 21.41 -1.01 13.19
C LEU A 296 22.48 -1.26 14.26
N ASN A 297 22.22 -2.19 15.19
CA ASN A 297 23.20 -2.54 16.22
C ASN A 297 24.47 -3.15 15.62
N ALA A 298 24.37 -4.02 14.62
CA ALA A 298 25.51 -4.62 13.94
C ALA A 298 26.34 -3.59 13.17
N VAL A 299 25.70 -2.68 12.42
CA VAL A 299 26.39 -1.57 11.73
C VAL A 299 27.06 -0.66 12.75
N PHE A 300 26.42 -0.40 13.88
CA PHE A 300 27.02 0.37 14.95
C PHE A 300 28.30 -0.27 15.51
N GLU A 301 28.30 -1.60 15.67
CA GLU A 301 29.47 -2.34 16.18
C GLU A 301 30.62 -2.41 15.16
N HIS A 302 30.29 -2.71 13.91
CA HIS A 302 31.30 -2.99 12.88
C HIS A 302 31.66 -1.77 12.02
N LYS A 303 30.85 -0.69 12.05
CA LYS A 303 31.04 0.55 11.28
C LYS A 303 31.01 0.38 9.76
N TYR A 304 30.44 -0.72 9.27
CA TYR A 304 30.24 -0.98 7.85
C TYR A 304 29.10 -1.97 7.62
N PHE A 305 28.63 -2.04 6.39
CA PHE A 305 27.82 -3.12 5.87
C PHE A 305 28.20 -3.44 4.42
N ASN A 306 27.81 -4.60 3.92
CA ASN A 306 28.08 -4.98 2.54
C ASN A 306 26.78 -5.11 1.75
N ILE A 307 26.84 -4.81 0.45
CA ILE A 307 25.79 -5.11 -0.54
C ILE A 307 26.42 -6.04 -1.56
N GLY A 308 26.05 -7.32 -1.50
CA GLY A 308 26.81 -8.36 -2.22
C GLY A 308 28.28 -8.36 -1.78
N GLU A 309 29.18 -8.13 -2.73
CA GLU A 309 30.65 -8.07 -2.46
C GLU A 309 31.15 -6.66 -2.12
N VAL A 310 30.33 -5.64 -2.25
CA VAL A 310 30.73 -4.24 -2.05
C VAL A 310 30.60 -3.86 -0.59
N ARG A 311 31.71 -3.45 0.04
CA ARG A 311 31.74 -2.91 1.40
C ARG A 311 31.46 -1.41 1.40
N LEU A 312 30.55 -0.98 2.26
CA LEU A 312 30.18 0.41 2.47
C LEU A 312 30.46 0.80 3.93
N ASP A 313 31.35 1.76 4.13
CA ASP A 313 31.65 2.26 5.46
C ASP A 313 30.50 3.16 5.95
N ALA A 314 30.08 2.94 7.18
CA ALA A 314 28.95 3.66 7.82
C ALA A 314 29.40 4.25 9.15
N PRO A 315 30.04 5.44 9.16
CA PRO A 315 30.54 6.08 10.36
C PRO A 315 29.37 6.67 11.16
N LEU A 316 28.68 5.87 11.96
CA LEU A 316 27.64 6.31 12.89
C LEU A 316 28.29 6.94 14.15
N ASN A 317 28.86 8.12 14.01
CA ASN A 317 29.62 8.76 15.09
C ASN A 317 28.76 9.51 16.10
N ASN A 318 27.47 9.72 15.80
CA ASN A 318 26.58 10.56 16.61
C ASN A 318 25.73 9.78 17.62
N ILE A 319 25.83 8.43 17.67
CA ILE A 319 25.05 7.60 18.59
C ILE A 319 25.79 7.49 19.93
N THR A 320 25.12 7.91 21.00
CA THR A 320 25.62 7.85 22.36
C THR A 320 25.55 6.44 22.95
N GLU A 321 26.36 6.15 23.98
CA GLU A 321 26.29 4.85 24.70
C GLU A 321 24.91 4.60 25.33
N LYS A 322 24.20 5.64 25.72
CA LYS A 322 22.82 5.56 26.24
C LYS A 322 21.86 5.07 25.15
N GLU A 323 21.93 5.64 23.96
CA GLU A 323 21.09 5.22 22.81
C GLU A 323 21.39 3.78 22.39
N ARG A 324 22.67 3.39 22.41
CA ARG A 324 23.09 2.01 22.16
C ARG A 324 22.47 1.03 23.16
N ASN A 325 22.46 1.37 24.46
CA ASN A 325 21.85 0.54 25.49
C ASN A 325 20.32 0.46 25.32
N THR A 326 19.68 1.52 24.85
CA THR A 326 18.26 1.52 24.48
C THR A 326 18.00 0.55 23.34
N ILE A 327 18.75 0.62 22.24
CA ILE A 327 18.63 -0.31 21.10
C ILE A 327 18.78 -1.77 21.55
N LYS A 328 19.78 -2.06 22.39
CA LYS A 328 19.96 -3.42 22.93
C LYS A 328 18.78 -3.90 23.79
N SER A 329 18.19 -3.00 24.58
CA SER A 329 17.01 -3.34 25.38
C SER A 329 15.77 -3.56 24.53
N GLU A 330 15.58 -2.79 23.46
CA GLU A 330 14.52 -2.97 22.48
C GLU A 330 14.69 -4.31 21.73
N ILE A 331 15.89 -4.63 21.25
CA ILE A 331 16.18 -5.93 20.63
C ILE A 331 15.74 -7.07 21.55
N ARG A 332 16.14 -7.05 22.82
CA ARG A 332 15.76 -8.09 23.80
C ARG A 332 14.24 -8.18 24.00
N PHE A 333 13.54 -7.05 24.01
CA PHE A 333 12.10 -7.01 24.15
C PHE A 333 11.42 -7.63 22.93
N PHE A 334 11.79 -7.23 21.71
CA PHE A 334 11.20 -7.77 20.49
C PHE A 334 11.59 -9.22 20.22
N GLU A 335 12.80 -9.66 20.58
CA GLU A 335 13.18 -11.08 20.56
C GLU A 335 12.27 -11.94 21.46
N ARG A 336 12.00 -11.47 22.68
CA ARG A 336 11.06 -12.14 23.58
C ARG A 336 9.64 -12.13 23.02
N THR A 337 9.23 -11.03 22.39
CA THR A 337 7.91 -10.93 21.75
C THR A 337 7.77 -11.98 20.64
N VAL A 338 8.73 -12.06 19.73
CA VAL A 338 8.73 -13.08 18.66
C VAL A 338 8.63 -14.48 19.25
N THR A 339 9.52 -14.82 20.20
CA THR A 339 9.53 -16.13 20.83
C THR A 339 8.23 -16.44 21.59
N PHE A 340 7.59 -15.44 22.20
CA PHE A 340 6.30 -15.59 22.88
C PHE A 340 5.19 -15.98 21.89
N PHE A 341 5.07 -15.23 20.77
CA PHE A 341 4.06 -15.53 19.76
C PHE A 341 4.29 -16.88 19.09
N GLU A 342 5.53 -17.21 18.71
CA GLU A 342 5.89 -18.52 18.14
C GLU A 342 5.51 -19.68 19.06
N ARG A 343 5.72 -19.55 20.38
CA ARG A 343 5.32 -20.60 21.35
C ARG A 343 3.82 -20.79 21.44
N LEU A 344 3.04 -19.74 21.21
CA LEU A 344 1.58 -19.83 21.17
C LEU A 344 1.06 -20.27 19.80
N GLY A 345 1.94 -20.60 18.84
CA GLY A 345 1.56 -20.95 17.47
C GLY A 345 1.03 -19.77 16.66
N LEU A 346 1.33 -18.53 17.08
CA LEU A 346 0.90 -17.30 16.45
C LEU A 346 2.02 -16.67 15.60
N SER A 347 1.63 -15.91 14.57
CA SER A 347 2.58 -15.13 13.79
C SER A 347 3.07 -13.93 14.59
N SER A 348 4.38 -13.68 14.56
CA SER A 348 4.96 -12.44 15.07
C SER A 348 4.89 -11.28 14.08
N HIS A 349 4.37 -11.52 12.87
CA HIS A 349 4.16 -10.48 11.86
C HIS A 349 2.84 -9.74 12.09
N PHE A 350 2.79 -8.89 13.10
CA PHE A 350 1.64 -8.03 13.38
C PHE A 350 2.08 -6.58 13.59
N ASN A 351 1.14 -5.65 13.35
CA ASN A 351 1.38 -4.23 13.45
C ASN A 351 1.36 -3.76 14.91
N PHE A 352 2.52 -3.57 15.53
CA PHE A 352 2.63 -3.15 16.92
C PHE A 352 2.47 -1.63 17.13
N LYS A 353 2.56 -0.82 16.05
CA LYS A 353 2.39 0.65 16.14
C LYS A 353 0.93 1.07 16.20
N ASP A 354 0.01 0.21 15.74
CA ASP A 354 -1.43 0.45 15.79
C ASP A 354 -2.06 0.00 17.11
N LEU A 355 -1.28 -0.66 18.00
CA LEU A 355 -1.76 -1.07 19.30
C LEU A 355 -2.16 0.14 20.14
N ASN A 356 -3.35 0.09 20.72
CA ASN A 356 -3.74 1.07 21.72
C ASN A 356 -2.95 0.88 23.02
N LYS A 357 -3.12 1.79 23.96
CA LYS A 357 -2.34 1.78 25.21
C LYS A 357 -2.58 0.52 26.06
N GLU A 358 -3.80 0.00 26.08
CA GLU A 358 -4.15 -1.21 26.83
C GLU A 358 -3.51 -2.44 26.20
N GLU A 359 -3.67 -2.62 24.90
CA GLU A 359 -3.07 -3.72 24.13
C GLU A 359 -1.55 -3.73 24.25
N PHE A 360 -0.90 -2.56 24.15
CA PHE A 360 0.54 -2.46 24.34
C PHE A 360 0.96 -2.83 25.77
N ASN A 361 0.21 -2.42 26.78
CA ASN A 361 0.47 -2.83 28.16
C ASN A 361 0.27 -4.34 28.36
N ASN A 362 -0.72 -4.94 27.73
CA ASN A 362 -0.94 -6.38 27.71
C ASN A 362 0.27 -7.09 27.10
N LEU A 363 0.73 -6.65 25.93
CA LEU A 363 1.92 -7.18 25.28
C LEU A 363 3.16 -7.12 26.19
N VAL A 364 3.45 -5.94 26.77
CA VAL A 364 4.59 -5.75 27.68
C VAL A 364 4.50 -6.66 28.90
N SER A 365 3.30 -6.81 29.48
CA SER A 365 3.07 -7.65 30.65
C SER A 365 3.28 -9.12 30.32
N LEU A 366 2.70 -9.62 29.25
CA LEU A 366 2.82 -10.99 28.79
C LEU A 366 4.27 -11.35 28.44
N VAL A 367 4.99 -10.49 27.75
CA VAL A 367 6.42 -10.68 27.43
C VAL A 367 7.29 -10.71 28.69
N LYS A 368 6.97 -9.93 29.72
CA LYS A 368 7.68 -9.96 31.00
C LYS A 368 7.51 -11.26 31.75
N ILE A 369 6.28 -11.80 31.78
CA ILE A 369 5.94 -13.03 32.49
C ILE A 369 6.22 -14.29 31.66
N PHE A 370 6.61 -14.13 30.41
CA PHE A 370 6.78 -15.21 29.43
C PHE A 370 7.62 -16.40 29.94
N ASN A 371 8.69 -16.17 30.70
CA ASN A 371 9.51 -17.25 31.28
C ASN A 371 8.79 -18.02 32.39
N GLY A 372 7.70 -17.49 32.93
CA GLY A 372 6.83 -18.13 33.93
C GLY A 372 5.66 -18.92 33.35
N ILE A 373 5.44 -18.84 32.02
CA ILE A 373 4.39 -19.63 31.37
C ILE A 373 4.82 -21.07 31.29
N ASN A 374 4.12 -21.92 32.04
CA ASN A 374 4.37 -23.38 32.03
C ASN A 374 3.48 -24.03 30.95
N ILE A 375 4.05 -24.25 29.78
CA ILE A 375 3.37 -24.88 28.65
C ILE A 375 3.16 -26.38 28.76
N ASN A 376 3.79 -27.03 29.78
CA ASN A 376 3.73 -28.46 29.95
C ASN A 376 2.83 -28.89 31.13
N LYS A 377 2.33 -27.94 31.94
CA LYS A 377 1.47 -28.29 33.05
C LYS A 377 0.06 -28.55 32.56
N VAL A 378 -0.43 -29.73 32.85
CA VAL A 378 -1.83 -30.11 32.72
C VAL A 378 -2.59 -29.47 33.89
N LEU A 379 -3.61 -28.67 33.60
CA LEU A 379 -4.44 -28.01 34.58
C LEU A 379 -5.71 -28.84 34.83
N ASP A 380 -6.00 -29.04 36.09
CA ASP A 380 -7.26 -29.64 36.53
C ASP A 380 -8.42 -28.63 36.38
N PHE A 381 -9.60 -29.15 36.58
CA PHE A 381 -10.89 -28.50 36.55
C PHE A 381 -10.94 -27.09 37.20
N GLU A 382 -11.64 -26.13 36.56
CA GLU A 382 -11.94 -24.79 37.08
C GLU A 382 -10.82 -23.76 37.11
N VAL A 383 -9.82 -23.87 36.23
CA VAL A 383 -8.81 -22.83 36.15
C VAL A 383 -9.40 -21.57 35.47
N PRO A 384 -9.30 -20.38 36.10
CA PRO A 384 -9.70 -19.13 35.47
C PRO A 384 -8.93 -18.89 34.16
N ILE A 385 -9.64 -18.46 33.12
CA ILE A 385 -9.07 -18.08 31.84
C ILE A 385 -8.96 -16.59 31.79
N SER A 386 -7.78 -16.09 31.47
CA SER A 386 -7.54 -14.67 31.20
C SER A 386 -7.34 -14.47 29.72
N CYS A 387 -8.11 -13.56 29.14
CA CYS A 387 -8.03 -13.20 27.72
C CYS A 387 -7.42 -11.80 27.56
N PHE A 388 -6.53 -11.66 26.57
CA PHE A 388 -5.76 -10.46 26.28
C PHE A 388 -5.89 -10.12 24.80
N GLN A 389 -6.38 -8.91 24.50
CA GLN A 389 -6.36 -8.40 23.15
C GLN A 389 -5.00 -7.76 22.86
N ILE A 390 -4.36 -8.15 21.72
CA ILE A 390 -3.12 -7.58 21.22
C ILE A 390 -3.27 -7.43 19.71
N GLY A 391 -3.64 -6.24 19.25
CA GLY A 391 -3.95 -5.98 17.85
C GLY A 391 -5.07 -6.89 17.36
N GLU A 392 -4.80 -7.66 16.33
CA GLU A 392 -5.75 -8.62 15.76
C GLU A 392 -5.89 -9.91 16.58
N TYR A 393 -4.99 -10.18 17.53
CA TYR A 393 -4.97 -11.43 18.29
C TYR A 393 -5.73 -11.33 19.60
N ASN A 394 -6.64 -12.29 19.81
CA ASN A 394 -7.25 -12.58 21.09
C ASN A 394 -6.52 -13.78 21.71
N ILE A 395 -5.70 -13.54 22.73
CA ILE A 395 -4.86 -14.57 23.38
C ILE A 395 -5.49 -14.94 24.71
N CYS A 396 -5.84 -16.21 24.89
CA CYS A 396 -6.35 -16.72 26.16
C CYS A 396 -5.32 -17.64 26.82
N LEU A 397 -5.12 -17.46 28.13
CA LEU A 397 -4.22 -18.27 28.96
C LEU A 397 -4.97 -18.76 30.18
N GLY A 398 -4.71 -19.99 30.59
CA GLY A 398 -5.12 -20.46 31.91
C GLY A 398 -4.34 -19.70 32.99
N THR A 399 -5.02 -19.30 34.07
CA THR A 399 -4.45 -18.47 35.13
C THR A 399 -4.63 -19.17 36.49
N GLU A 400 -3.56 -19.38 37.23
CA GLU A 400 -3.60 -19.89 38.57
C GLU A 400 -3.03 -18.85 39.54
N ARG A 401 -3.72 -18.60 40.65
CA ARG A 401 -3.21 -17.74 41.72
C ARG A 401 -2.27 -18.51 42.59
N LEU A 402 -1.06 -18.01 42.79
CA LEU A 402 -0.06 -18.59 43.67
C LEU A 402 -0.30 -18.19 45.12
N GLU A 403 0.25 -18.97 46.06
CA GLU A 403 0.13 -18.72 47.52
C GLU A 403 0.76 -17.37 47.94
N ASP A 404 1.77 -16.91 47.21
CA ASP A 404 2.43 -15.62 47.42
C ASP A 404 1.65 -14.42 46.86
N GLY A 405 0.45 -14.66 46.31
CA GLY A 405 -0.41 -13.68 45.68
C GLY A 405 -0.07 -13.36 44.22
N GLY A 406 0.94 -13.99 43.65
CA GLY A 406 1.29 -13.93 42.24
C GLY A 406 0.32 -14.74 41.36
N PHE A 407 0.57 -14.73 40.06
CA PHE A 407 -0.16 -15.52 39.06
C PHE A 407 0.81 -16.36 38.23
N SER A 408 0.45 -17.62 38.00
CA SER A 408 1.05 -18.45 36.94
C SER A 408 0.14 -18.50 35.74
N PHE A 409 0.73 -18.50 34.54
CA PHE A 409 0.02 -18.59 33.28
C PHE A 409 0.36 -19.89 32.56
N TYR A 410 -0.62 -20.44 31.86
CA TYR A 410 -0.52 -21.75 31.22
C TYR A 410 -1.09 -21.67 29.81
N ASP A 411 -0.54 -22.47 28.89
CA ASP A 411 -1.08 -22.57 27.54
C ASP A 411 -2.50 -23.18 27.60
N ILE A 412 -3.44 -22.53 26.95
CA ILE A 412 -4.84 -22.98 26.89
C ILE A 412 -4.98 -24.36 26.26
N ASN A 413 -4.09 -24.71 25.32
CA ASN A 413 -4.10 -26.04 24.68
C ASN A 413 -3.74 -27.18 25.61
N ASN A 414 -3.11 -26.89 26.74
CA ASN A 414 -2.76 -27.87 27.78
C ASN A 414 -3.72 -27.82 28.97
N CYS A 415 -4.77 -27.03 28.91
CA CYS A 415 -5.82 -27.00 29.91
C CYS A 415 -6.70 -28.25 29.75
N THR A 416 -6.60 -29.17 30.68
CA THR A 416 -7.52 -30.33 30.79
C THR A 416 -8.70 -30.00 31.72
N SER A 417 -9.05 -28.71 31.81
CA SER A 417 -10.24 -28.29 32.56
C SER A 417 -11.48 -28.71 31.78
N TYR A 418 -12.40 -29.34 32.48
CA TYR A 418 -13.65 -29.81 31.94
C TYR A 418 -14.80 -29.09 32.62
N ARG A 419 -15.75 -28.65 31.82
CA ARG A 419 -17.01 -28.16 32.38
C ARG A 419 -17.89 -29.36 32.71
N THR A 420 -18.42 -29.39 33.92
CA THR A 420 -19.43 -30.35 34.31
C THR A 420 -20.79 -29.70 34.29
N CYS A 421 -21.73 -30.25 33.54
CA CYS A 421 -23.13 -29.82 33.49
C CYS A 421 -24.03 -30.93 34.01
N GLU A 422 -25.02 -30.57 34.84
CA GLU A 422 -26.12 -31.46 35.19
C GLU A 422 -27.25 -31.31 34.15
N GLN A 423 -27.48 -32.37 33.38
CA GLN A 423 -28.66 -32.46 32.52
C GLN A 423 -29.41 -33.74 32.88
N THR A 424 -30.71 -33.61 32.99
CA THR A 424 -31.58 -34.76 33.29
C THR A 424 -31.18 -35.54 34.54
N GLY A 425 -30.50 -34.91 35.51
CA GLY A 425 -29.98 -35.51 36.73
C GLY A 425 -28.68 -36.29 36.59
N ARG A 426 -27.99 -36.20 35.42
CA ARG A 426 -26.66 -36.76 35.17
C ARG A 426 -25.62 -35.67 35.10
N THR A 427 -24.44 -35.91 35.61
CA THR A 427 -23.28 -35.05 35.46
C THR A 427 -22.62 -35.35 34.13
N LEU A 428 -22.49 -34.35 33.27
CA LEU A 428 -21.82 -34.42 31.97
C LEU A 428 -20.49 -33.65 32.06
N THR A 429 -19.42 -34.29 31.64
CA THR A 429 -18.10 -33.68 31.56
C THR A 429 -17.81 -33.26 30.12
N LEU A 430 -17.54 -31.97 29.91
CA LEU A 430 -17.29 -31.36 28.59
C LEU A 430 -15.83 -30.89 28.48
N PRO A 431 -15.28 -30.79 27.25
CA PRO A 431 -13.99 -30.15 27.02
C PRO A 431 -14.01 -28.69 27.49
N ALA A 432 -12.88 -28.19 27.96
CA ALA A 432 -12.73 -26.77 28.32
C ALA A 432 -13.10 -25.82 27.15
N TYR A 433 -12.91 -26.26 25.93
CA TYR A 433 -13.26 -25.53 24.72
C TYR A 433 -14.75 -25.25 24.57
N SER A 434 -15.63 -26.17 24.97
CA SER A 434 -17.07 -25.96 25.02
C SER A 434 -17.45 -24.74 25.89
N TYR A 435 -16.76 -24.57 27.03
CA TYR A 435 -16.94 -23.38 27.86
C TYR A 435 -16.51 -22.09 27.17
N LEU A 436 -15.37 -22.12 26.44
CA LEU A 436 -14.90 -20.95 25.68
C LEU A 436 -15.93 -20.55 24.62
N PHE A 437 -16.36 -21.51 23.80
CA PHE A 437 -17.32 -21.25 22.71
C PHE A 437 -18.68 -20.82 23.23
N GLU A 438 -19.14 -21.35 24.35
CA GLU A 438 -20.40 -20.95 24.99
C GLU A 438 -20.37 -19.49 25.46
N ASN A 439 -19.20 -18.99 25.85
CA ASN A 439 -18.99 -17.61 26.28
C ASN A 439 -18.48 -16.71 25.13
N ASP A 440 -18.64 -17.10 23.88
CA ASP A 440 -18.18 -16.38 22.67
C ASP A 440 -16.67 -16.06 22.68
N MET A 441 -15.89 -16.89 23.39
CA MET A 441 -14.43 -16.78 23.41
C MET A 441 -13.81 -17.71 22.35
N PHE A 442 -13.15 -17.12 21.37
CA PHE A 442 -12.50 -17.84 20.27
C PHE A 442 -11.03 -17.40 20.19
N PRO A 443 -10.16 -17.89 21.09
CA PRO A 443 -8.78 -17.44 21.13
C PRO A 443 -7.99 -17.87 19.91
N ASP A 444 -7.07 -17.00 19.48
CA ASP A 444 -6.25 -17.25 18.30
C ASP A 444 -5.15 -18.27 18.58
N ASN A 445 -4.71 -18.39 19.82
CA ASN A 445 -3.74 -19.39 20.26
C ASN A 445 -4.35 -20.77 20.56
N LEU A 446 -5.63 -21.00 20.28
CA LEU A 446 -6.25 -22.31 20.36
C LEU A 446 -5.90 -23.16 19.14
N ASN A 447 -5.54 -24.44 19.37
CA ASN A 447 -5.25 -25.38 18.29
C ASN A 447 -6.55 -25.97 17.70
N TYR A 448 -7.19 -25.23 16.81
CA TYR A 448 -8.44 -25.66 16.15
C TYR A 448 -8.29 -26.93 15.31
N SER A 449 -7.10 -27.26 14.83
CA SER A 449 -6.86 -28.47 14.04
C SER A 449 -6.84 -29.76 14.89
N ASP A 450 -6.62 -29.64 16.18
CA ASP A 450 -6.60 -30.76 17.12
C ASP A 450 -7.90 -30.90 17.96
N LEU A 451 -8.85 -30.01 17.71
CA LEU A 451 -10.08 -29.89 18.48
C LEU A 451 -10.82 -31.22 18.64
N VAL A 452 -10.96 -32.02 17.58
CA VAL A 452 -11.64 -33.32 17.59
C VAL A 452 -10.98 -34.30 18.58
N ASN A 453 -9.65 -34.25 18.74
CA ASN A 453 -8.95 -35.15 19.67
C ASN A 453 -9.28 -34.85 21.12
N GLU A 454 -9.59 -33.60 21.44
CA GLU A 454 -10.05 -33.23 22.77
C GLU A 454 -11.43 -33.81 23.07
N TYR A 455 -12.37 -33.77 22.11
CA TYR A 455 -13.69 -34.37 22.30
C TYR A 455 -13.61 -35.89 22.45
N LYS A 456 -12.70 -36.56 21.75
CA LYS A 456 -12.48 -38.03 21.87
C LYS A 456 -12.01 -38.51 23.23
N LYS A 457 -11.51 -37.63 24.08
CA LYS A 457 -11.06 -37.97 25.45
C LYS A 457 -12.20 -38.17 26.42
N HIS A 458 -13.44 -37.86 26.03
CA HIS A 458 -14.61 -37.88 26.92
C HIS A 458 -15.51 -39.08 26.67
N GLU A 459 -16.38 -39.37 27.63
CA GLU A 459 -17.41 -40.40 27.50
C GLU A 459 -18.47 -39.92 26.47
N ILE A 460 -18.66 -40.71 25.42
CA ILE A 460 -19.56 -40.41 24.32
C ILE A 460 -20.96 -40.91 24.66
N ASN A 461 -21.92 -39.99 24.76
CA ASN A 461 -23.34 -40.28 24.87
C ASN A 461 -24.16 -39.21 24.09
N ALA A 462 -25.47 -39.40 23.98
CA ALA A 462 -26.31 -38.52 23.19
C ALA A 462 -26.27 -37.05 23.66
N ASP A 463 -26.28 -36.79 24.97
CA ASP A 463 -26.19 -35.44 25.51
C ASP A 463 -24.84 -34.77 25.18
N PHE A 464 -23.73 -35.54 25.30
CA PHE A 464 -22.41 -35.04 24.93
C PHE A 464 -22.31 -34.67 23.43
N LEU A 465 -22.85 -35.54 22.55
CA LEU A 465 -22.87 -35.27 21.10
C LEU A 465 -23.75 -34.06 20.77
N MET A 466 -24.84 -33.82 21.49
CA MET A 466 -25.66 -32.63 21.34
C MET A 466 -24.88 -31.37 21.72
N PHE A 467 -24.12 -31.37 22.79
CA PHE A 467 -23.24 -30.24 23.16
C PHE A 467 -22.14 -30.02 22.13
N ALA A 468 -21.48 -31.07 21.65
CA ALA A 468 -20.49 -30.99 20.58
C ALA A 468 -21.09 -30.38 19.28
N ASN A 469 -22.33 -30.76 18.93
CA ASN A 469 -23.03 -30.16 17.81
C ASN A 469 -23.35 -28.66 18.01
N ASN A 470 -23.66 -28.24 19.23
CA ASN A 470 -23.84 -26.82 19.53
C ASN A 470 -22.52 -26.05 19.32
N ASP A 471 -21.38 -26.65 19.67
CA ASP A 471 -20.06 -26.06 19.42
C ASP A 471 -19.75 -25.96 17.93
N VAL A 472 -20.19 -26.94 17.09
CA VAL A 472 -20.16 -26.82 15.63
C VAL A 472 -20.93 -25.59 15.16
N LEU A 473 -22.15 -25.37 15.66
CA LEU A 473 -22.96 -24.20 15.29
C LEU A 473 -22.32 -22.88 15.70
N ARG A 474 -21.69 -22.82 16.88
CA ARG A 474 -20.93 -21.64 17.35
C ARG A 474 -19.73 -21.34 16.45
N LEU A 475 -18.99 -22.38 16.03
CA LEU A 475 -17.86 -22.23 15.10
C LEU A 475 -18.33 -21.73 13.72
N ILE A 476 -19.46 -22.21 13.21
CA ILE A 476 -20.04 -21.71 11.97
C ILE A 476 -20.46 -20.24 12.12
N THR A 477 -21.11 -19.89 13.22
CA THR A 477 -21.49 -18.49 13.50
C THR A 477 -20.26 -17.58 13.58
N LYS A 478 -19.18 -18.05 14.19
CA LYS A 478 -17.91 -17.30 14.23
C LYS A 478 -17.29 -17.12 12.85
N PHE A 479 -17.34 -18.16 12.02
CA PHE A 479 -16.96 -18.03 10.62
C PHE A 479 -17.79 -16.94 9.90
N ASP A 480 -19.12 -16.96 10.06
CA ASP A 480 -20.00 -15.98 9.41
C ASP A 480 -19.67 -14.52 9.77
N SER A 481 -19.16 -14.28 10.98
CA SER A 481 -18.77 -12.94 11.45
C SER A 481 -17.35 -12.53 11.06
N THR A 482 -16.43 -13.49 10.84
CA THR A 482 -14.98 -13.20 10.65
C THR A 482 -14.46 -13.62 9.27
N TYR A 483 -15.19 -14.48 8.55
CA TYR A 483 -14.75 -15.16 7.32
C TYR A 483 -13.42 -15.93 7.47
N ASN A 484 -12.99 -16.22 8.72
CA ASN A 484 -11.76 -16.96 8.96
C ASN A 484 -12.00 -18.45 8.80
N GLN A 485 -11.35 -19.03 7.79
CA GLN A 485 -11.52 -20.41 7.37
C GLN A 485 -11.20 -21.45 8.46
N LYS A 486 -10.35 -21.12 9.45
CA LYS A 486 -10.01 -22.03 10.56
C LYS A 486 -11.24 -22.52 11.33
N TYR A 487 -12.22 -21.62 11.56
CA TYR A 487 -13.45 -21.98 12.28
C TYR A 487 -14.34 -22.95 11.49
N LEU A 488 -14.46 -22.70 10.21
CA LEU A 488 -15.29 -23.56 9.35
C LEU A 488 -14.66 -24.95 9.14
N ASN A 489 -13.33 -25.04 9.07
CA ASN A 489 -12.61 -26.31 9.03
C ASN A 489 -12.76 -27.09 10.34
N ALA A 490 -12.60 -26.42 11.48
CA ALA A 490 -12.81 -27.03 12.79
C ALA A 490 -14.25 -27.53 12.96
N ALA A 491 -15.25 -26.75 12.55
CA ALA A 491 -16.65 -27.14 12.55
C ALA A 491 -16.89 -28.37 11.68
N LYS A 492 -16.28 -28.42 10.49
CA LYS A 492 -16.40 -29.56 9.58
C LYS A 492 -15.81 -30.83 10.19
N ASP A 493 -14.60 -30.76 10.69
CA ASP A 493 -13.91 -31.92 11.25
C ASP A 493 -14.65 -32.46 12.50
N LEU A 494 -15.20 -31.56 13.33
CA LEU A 494 -15.99 -31.93 14.51
C LEU A 494 -17.32 -32.58 14.11
N ILE A 495 -18.08 -32.04 13.15
CA ILE A 495 -19.35 -32.62 12.75
C ILE A 495 -19.17 -33.95 12.02
N GLU A 496 -18.12 -34.10 11.19
CA GLU A 496 -17.80 -35.38 10.55
C GLU A 496 -17.48 -36.46 11.59
N TRP A 497 -16.78 -36.09 12.67
CA TRP A 497 -16.54 -37.00 13.79
C TRP A 497 -17.84 -37.35 14.55
N ILE A 498 -18.70 -36.37 14.86
CA ILE A 498 -20.00 -36.59 15.52
C ILE A 498 -20.83 -37.59 14.74
N MET A 499 -20.91 -37.45 13.41
CA MET A 499 -21.69 -38.34 12.55
C MET A 499 -21.17 -39.79 12.54
N VAL A 500 -19.89 -40.02 12.83
CA VAL A 500 -19.31 -41.37 12.99
C VAL A 500 -19.53 -41.92 14.38
N ALA A 501 -19.52 -41.06 15.40
CA ALA A 501 -19.67 -41.44 16.81
C ALA A 501 -21.13 -41.68 17.21
N ASP A 502 -22.09 -41.06 16.54
CA ASP A 502 -23.52 -41.20 16.81
C ASP A 502 -24.07 -42.49 16.21
N VAL A 503 -24.66 -43.29 17.08
CA VAL A 503 -25.32 -44.54 16.73
C VAL A 503 -26.85 -44.39 16.70
N ASP A 504 -27.40 -43.21 17.02
CA ASP A 504 -28.84 -42.94 17.03
C ASP A 504 -29.28 -42.36 15.68
N GLU A 505 -30.09 -43.09 14.95
CA GLU A 505 -30.65 -42.64 13.67
C GLU A 505 -31.49 -41.36 13.79
N ASN A 506 -32.04 -41.04 14.95
CA ASN A 506 -32.92 -39.90 15.16
C ASN A 506 -32.22 -38.55 15.10
N SER A 507 -30.93 -38.46 15.45
CA SER A 507 -30.14 -37.23 15.43
C SER A 507 -29.33 -37.05 14.16
N SER A 508 -29.09 -38.12 13.40
CA SER A 508 -28.21 -38.15 12.23
C SER A 508 -28.59 -37.11 11.16
N HIS A 509 -29.91 -36.85 10.97
CA HIS A 509 -30.41 -35.88 9.98
C HIS A 509 -30.08 -34.42 10.38
N ILE A 510 -30.02 -34.09 11.69
CA ILE A 510 -29.64 -32.75 12.17
C ILE A 510 -28.15 -32.51 11.89
N TYR A 511 -27.31 -33.50 12.20
CA TYR A 511 -25.86 -33.41 11.95
C TYR A 511 -25.57 -33.29 10.45
N ARG A 512 -26.31 -34.02 9.60
CA ARG A 512 -26.18 -33.93 8.14
C ARG A 512 -26.56 -32.53 7.62
N ILE A 513 -27.62 -31.92 8.12
CA ILE A 513 -27.98 -30.52 7.79
C ILE A 513 -26.84 -29.57 8.18
N ASN A 514 -26.23 -29.74 9.34
CA ASN A 514 -25.14 -28.91 9.79
C ASN A 514 -23.88 -29.09 8.94
N LEU A 515 -23.56 -30.31 8.50
CA LEU A 515 -22.48 -30.54 7.54
C LEU A 515 -22.77 -29.88 6.18
N LEU A 516 -24.01 -29.98 5.68
CA LEU A 516 -24.36 -29.42 4.39
C LEU A 516 -24.40 -27.89 4.38
N GLN A 517 -24.75 -27.24 5.50
CA GLN A 517 -24.59 -25.78 5.61
C GLN A 517 -23.12 -25.34 5.65
N ILE A 518 -22.20 -26.18 6.15
CA ILE A 518 -20.75 -25.94 6.04
C ILE A 518 -20.31 -26.05 4.58
N TYR A 519 -20.77 -27.11 3.86
CA TYR A 519 -20.46 -27.26 2.43
C TYR A 519 -20.98 -26.10 1.57
N ALA A 520 -22.17 -25.57 1.90
CA ALA A 520 -22.72 -24.40 1.23
C ALA A 520 -21.80 -23.16 1.38
N ARG A 521 -21.21 -22.94 2.57
CA ARG A 521 -20.25 -21.84 2.84
C ARG A 521 -18.89 -22.06 2.16
N LEU A 522 -18.47 -23.32 2.03
CA LEU A 522 -17.26 -23.70 1.31
C LEU A 522 -17.42 -23.67 -0.21
N ASN A 523 -18.62 -23.39 -0.73
CA ASN A 523 -19.00 -23.56 -2.15
C ASN A 523 -18.68 -24.96 -2.68
N LYS A 524 -18.72 -25.98 -1.81
CA LYS A 524 -18.48 -27.36 -2.19
C LYS A 524 -19.73 -27.94 -2.87
N PRO A 525 -19.61 -28.61 -4.02
CA PRO A 525 -20.75 -29.22 -4.69
C PRO A 525 -21.33 -30.36 -3.84
N PHE A 526 -22.67 -30.42 -3.75
CA PHE A 526 -23.37 -31.48 -3.08
C PHE A 526 -23.33 -32.76 -3.91
N SER A 527 -23.13 -33.91 -3.26
CA SER A 527 -23.29 -35.21 -3.87
C SER A 527 -24.77 -35.47 -4.29
N ASN A 528 -25.00 -36.47 -5.12
CA ASN A 528 -26.36 -36.87 -5.44
C ASN A 528 -27.13 -37.32 -4.19
N GLU A 529 -26.48 -37.99 -3.26
CA GLU A 529 -27.08 -38.42 -1.99
C GLU A 529 -27.45 -37.23 -1.10
N ASP A 530 -26.62 -36.20 -1.07
CA ASP A 530 -26.89 -34.98 -0.29
C ASP A 530 -28.07 -34.21 -0.87
N ARG A 531 -28.14 -34.12 -2.21
CA ARG A 531 -29.28 -33.48 -2.88
C ARG A 531 -30.57 -34.26 -2.64
N GLN A 532 -30.55 -35.60 -2.76
CA GLN A 532 -31.69 -36.43 -2.45
C GLN A 532 -32.13 -36.32 -1.00
N PHE A 533 -31.19 -36.24 -0.06
CA PHE A 533 -31.51 -36.01 1.35
C PHE A 533 -32.22 -34.67 1.54
N LEU A 534 -31.66 -33.56 1.01
CA LEU A 534 -32.25 -32.22 1.13
C LEU A 534 -33.63 -32.11 0.47
N LEU A 535 -33.88 -32.83 -0.62
CA LEU A 535 -35.18 -32.83 -1.30
C LEU A 535 -36.24 -33.63 -0.53
N ASN A 536 -35.85 -34.61 0.29
CA ASN A 536 -36.74 -35.52 0.99
C ASN A 536 -36.79 -35.30 2.51
N VAL A 537 -36.39 -34.12 3.02
CA VAL A 537 -36.39 -33.82 4.48
C VAL A 537 -37.81 -33.72 5.06
N ASP A 538 -38.83 -33.50 4.24
CA ASP A 538 -40.23 -33.43 4.63
C ASP A 538 -40.73 -34.73 5.32
N LYS A 539 -40.11 -35.88 5.01
CA LYS A 539 -40.38 -37.16 5.69
C LYS A 539 -40.14 -37.13 7.22
N TYR A 540 -39.35 -36.17 7.71
CA TYR A 540 -39.09 -36.00 9.16
C TYR A 540 -40.13 -35.14 9.85
N ASN A 541 -41.14 -34.60 9.15
CA ASN A 541 -42.23 -33.78 9.69
C ASN A 541 -41.74 -32.58 10.56
N SER A 542 -40.65 -31.97 10.16
CA SER A 542 -40.07 -30.82 10.87
C SER A 542 -40.02 -29.57 9.98
N ASN A 543 -40.76 -28.53 10.35
CA ASN A 543 -40.74 -27.25 9.63
C ASN A 543 -39.34 -26.63 9.65
N LYS A 544 -38.60 -26.75 10.75
CA LYS A 544 -37.23 -26.23 10.87
C LYS A 544 -36.26 -26.91 9.89
N LEU A 545 -36.38 -28.25 9.71
CA LEU A 545 -35.57 -28.99 8.73
C LEU A 545 -35.94 -28.62 7.30
N ASN A 546 -37.24 -28.48 7.01
CA ASN A 546 -37.72 -28.08 5.68
C ASN A 546 -37.23 -26.67 5.32
N PHE A 547 -37.25 -25.75 6.28
CA PHE A 547 -36.68 -24.42 6.10
C PHE A 547 -35.17 -24.51 5.83
N ALA A 548 -34.41 -25.20 6.67
CA ALA A 548 -32.95 -25.32 6.51
C ALA A 548 -32.54 -25.93 5.18
N ALA A 549 -33.21 -27.00 4.75
CA ALA A 549 -32.93 -27.63 3.47
C ALA A 549 -33.19 -26.71 2.26
N SER A 550 -34.30 -25.96 2.28
CA SER A 550 -34.60 -24.98 1.23
C SER A 550 -33.58 -23.84 1.14
N VAL A 551 -33.08 -23.37 2.28
CA VAL A 551 -32.00 -22.37 2.35
C VAL A 551 -30.70 -22.91 1.77
N ILE A 552 -30.30 -24.15 2.16
CA ILE A 552 -29.06 -24.81 1.67
C ILE A 552 -29.15 -25.06 0.14
N LEU A 553 -30.32 -25.44 -0.38
CA LEU A 553 -30.57 -25.59 -1.82
C LEU A 553 -30.64 -24.26 -2.57
N LYS A 554 -30.65 -23.13 -1.88
CA LYS A 554 -30.83 -21.77 -2.42
C LYS A 554 -32.17 -21.60 -3.14
N GLU A 555 -33.22 -22.31 -2.68
CA GLU A 555 -34.61 -22.25 -3.21
C GLU A 555 -35.39 -21.16 -2.46
N GLU A 556 -35.18 -19.93 -2.82
CA GLU A 556 -35.65 -18.74 -2.12
C GLU A 556 -37.16 -18.75 -1.80
N SER A 557 -38.02 -18.88 -2.83
CA SER A 557 -39.48 -18.91 -2.61
C SER A 557 -39.93 -20.01 -1.67
N ARG A 558 -39.27 -21.19 -1.74
CA ARG A 558 -39.53 -22.32 -0.83
C ARG A 558 -39.02 -22.04 0.58
N ALA A 559 -37.84 -21.39 0.71
CA ALA A 559 -37.30 -20.99 2.00
C ALA A 559 -38.20 -19.99 2.70
N GLN A 560 -38.71 -18.98 1.99
CA GLN A 560 -39.65 -17.99 2.52
C GLN A 560 -40.96 -18.65 2.94
N SER A 561 -41.57 -19.49 2.08
CA SER A 561 -42.80 -20.22 2.43
C SER A 561 -42.61 -21.13 3.64
N ASN A 562 -41.46 -21.79 3.77
CA ASN A 562 -41.16 -22.63 4.93
C ASN A 562 -40.88 -21.81 6.20
N TYR A 563 -40.29 -20.63 6.10
CA TYR A 563 -40.12 -19.71 7.21
C TYR A 563 -41.46 -19.20 7.75
N GLU A 564 -42.41 -18.90 6.88
CA GLU A 564 -43.75 -18.47 7.26
C GLU A 564 -44.55 -19.56 8.01
N LYS A 565 -44.27 -20.83 7.75
CA LYS A 565 -44.89 -21.98 8.46
C LYS A 565 -44.32 -22.22 9.86
N LEU A 566 -43.19 -21.59 10.21
CA LEU A 566 -42.63 -21.69 11.56
C LEU A 566 -43.50 -20.94 12.55
N THR A 567 -43.69 -21.53 13.73
CA THR A 567 -44.27 -20.81 14.88
C THR A 567 -43.36 -19.68 15.34
N ASP A 568 -43.86 -18.72 16.09
CA ASP A 568 -43.05 -17.61 16.58
C ASP A 568 -41.89 -18.10 17.45
N VAL A 569 -42.10 -19.14 18.28
CA VAL A 569 -41.02 -19.79 19.05
C VAL A 569 -39.94 -20.40 18.15
N GLU A 570 -40.35 -21.13 17.09
CA GLU A 570 -39.40 -21.72 16.14
C GLU A 570 -38.64 -20.65 15.35
N LYS A 571 -39.24 -19.50 15.05
CA LYS A 571 -38.57 -18.36 14.41
C LYS A 571 -37.50 -17.76 15.33
N GLU A 572 -37.83 -17.57 16.63
CA GLU A 572 -36.88 -17.10 17.61
C GLU A 572 -35.69 -18.05 17.78
N GLU A 573 -35.94 -19.37 17.80
CA GLU A 573 -34.89 -20.38 17.87
C GLU A 573 -34.02 -20.37 16.60
N ILE A 574 -34.64 -20.37 15.40
CA ILE A 574 -33.90 -20.38 14.12
C ILE A 574 -33.05 -19.11 13.96
N ALA A 575 -33.51 -17.97 14.46
CA ALA A 575 -32.75 -16.71 14.41
C ALA A 575 -31.41 -16.78 15.17
N GLN A 576 -31.28 -17.72 16.11
CA GLN A 576 -30.04 -17.97 16.86
C GLN A 576 -29.07 -18.92 16.14
N PHE A 577 -29.53 -19.61 15.11
CA PHE A 577 -28.72 -20.58 14.38
C PHE A 577 -28.07 -20.00 13.12
N PRO A 578 -26.86 -20.47 12.74
CA PRO A 578 -26.14 -19.93 11.58
C PRO A 578 -26.86 -20.15 10.24
N ILE A 579 -27.81 -21.08 10.16
CA ILE A 579 -28.66 -21.26 8.96
C ILE A 579 -29.47 -20.00 8.64
N TYR A 580 -29.84 -19.21 9.64
CA TYR A 580 -30.56 -17.95 9.45
C TYR A 580 -29.69 -16.89 8.77
N ASN A 581 -28.36 -16.91 8.97
CA ASN A 581 -27.44 -16.04 8.25
C ASN A 581 -27.40 -16.35 6.75
N LEU A 582 -27.40 -17.66 6.39
CA LEU A 582 -27.54 -18.05 4.99
C LEU A 582 -28.87 -17.61 4.38
N TYR A 583 -29.96 -17.67 5.14
CA TYR A 583 -31.28 -17.21 4.71
C TYR A 583 -31.30 -15.70 4.46
N LYS A 584 -30.77 -14.88 5.37
CA LYS A 584 -30.66 -13.43 5.16
C LYS A 584 -29.88 -13.13 3.87
N ASN A 585 -28.70 -13.73 3.70
CA ASN A 585 -27.89 -13.55 2.50
C ASN A 585 -28.60 -13.97 1.23
N LEU A 586 -29.49 -14.97 1.29
CA LEU A 586 -30.26 -15.43 0.15
C LEU A 586 -31.32 -14.39 -0.28
N ILE A 587 -31.93 -13.70 0.70
CA ILE A 587 -32.94 -12.65 0.45
C ILE A 587 -32.31 -11.32 0.08
N ASP A 588 -31.24 -10.87 0.79
CA ASP A 588 -30.60 -9.59 0.59
C ASP A 588 -29.95 -9.46 -0.79
N ASN A 589 -29.44 -10.57 -1.34
CA ASN A 589 -28.90 -10.59 -2.71
C ASN A 589 -29.94 -10.32 -3.82
N GLN A 590 -31.24 -10.24 -3.50
CA GLN A 590 -32.28 -9.83 -4.43
C GLN A 590 -32.46 -8.32 -4.51
N TYR A 591 -32.32 -7.61 -3.39
CA TYR A 591 -32.46 -6.15 -3.38
C TYR A 591 -31.43 -5.49 -4.30
N ASP A 592 -30.20 -5.99 -4.30
CA ASP A 592 -29.12 -5.51 -5.21
C ASP A 592 -29.38 -5.85 -6.70
N LYS A 593 -30.17 -6.88 -7.01
CA LYS A 593 -30.49 -7.25 -8.41
C LYS A 593 -31.68 -6.49 -8.97
N THR A 594 -32.61 -6.04 -8.13
CA THR A 594 -33.78 -5.27 -8.56
C THR A 594 -33.46 -3.79 -8.75
N GLU A 595 -32.54 -3.21 -7.98
CA GLU A 595 -32.10 -1.81 -8.19
C GLU A 595 -31.23 -1.62 -9.44
N ASN A 596 -30.56 -2.68 -9.93
CA ASN A 596 -29.76 -2.65 -11.17
C ASN A 596 -30.56 -3.03 -12.44
N ALA A 597 -31.83 -3.39 -12.31
CA ALA A 597 -32.69 -3.73 -13.45
C ALA A 597 -33.57 -2.57 -13.92
N ASP A 598 -33.64 -1.48 -13.15
CA ASP A 598 -34.42 -0.27 -13.44
C ASP A 598 -33.57 0.97 -13.78
N CYS A 599 -32.27 0.78 -14.12
CA CYS A 599 -31.41 1.84 -14.64
C CYS A 599 -31.04 1.66 -16.10
#